data_0aae625a0aa82ac07397fa2359885d1c
#
_entry.id   0aae625a0aa82ac07397fa2359885d1c
#
_cell.length_a   1.000
_cell.length_b   1.000
_cell.length_c   1.000
_cell.angle_alpha   90.00
_cell.angle_beta   90.00
_cell.angle_gamma   90.00
#
_symmetry.space_group_name_H-M   'P 1'
#
loop_
_entity.id
_entity.type
_entity.pdbx_description
1 polymer ?
#
loop_
_entity_poly.entity_id
_entity_poly.type
_entity_poly.pdbx_seq_one_letter_code
_entity_poly.pdbx_strand_id
1 'polypeptide(L)'
;MKKIIVTSAVIIALIIAFIIKSVYDAGEFKKIIPFSGYYCNEVGTIPGPEDIVMNYSNGNAYISSDDRRAFAKGNNINGSIFIYDVNRKTLKRMASDFAFEFHPHGIDLLNVKNKQFLYVINHRSHGQFIE
;
A
#
# COMPACT_ATOMS: atom_id res chain seq x y z
N MET A 1 51.29 -13.34 -4.82
CA MET A 1 50.66 -12.00 -4.83
C MET A 1 49.90 -11.69 -6.13
N LYS A 2 50.53 -11.72 -7.34
CA LYS A 2 49.81 -11.38 -8.61
C LYS A 2 48.54 -12.20 -8.86
N LYS A 3 48.55 -13.53 -8.63
CA LYS A 3 47.34 -14.38 -8.80
C LYS A 3 46.17 -13.98 -7.90
N ILE A 4 46.45 -13.65 -6.63
CA ILE A 4 45.42 -13.20 -5.68
C ILE A 4 44.77 -11.87 -6.13
N ILE A 5 45.60 -10.93 -6.57
CA ILE A 5 45.12 -9.62 -7.07
C ILE A 5 44.22 -9.82 -8.29
N VAL A 6 44.63 -10.68 -9.26
CA VAL A 6 43.83 -10.96 -10.45
C VAL A 6 42.53 -11.65 -10.08
N THR A 7 42.55 -12.64 -9.20
CA THR A 7 41.31 -13.31 -8.74
C THR A 7 40.37 -12.36 -8.04
N SER A 8 40.88 -11.50 -7.15
CA SER A 8 40.05 -10.49 -6.47
C SER A 8 39.45 -9.49 -7.45
N ALA A 9 40.20 -9.04 -8.45
CA ALA A 9 39.69 -8.12 -9.46
C ALA A 9 38.56 -8.77 -10.30
N VAL A 10 38.70 -10.04 -10.66
CA VAL A 10 37.65 -10.78 -11.40
C VAL A 10 36.38 -10.91 -10.54
N ILE A 11 36.53 -11.27 -9.26
CA ILE A 11 35.37 -11.39 -8.35
C ILE A 11 34.65 -10.04 -8.22
N ILE A 12 35.37 -8.95 -8.03
CA ILE A 12 34.80 -7.60 -7.93
C ILE A 12 34.05 -7.23 -9.23
N ALA A 13 34.66 -7.52 -10.39
CA ALA A 13 34.02 -7.24 -11.68
C ALA A 13 32.69 -8.02 -11.84
N LEU A 14 32.67 -9.30 -11.43
CA LEU A 14 31.43 -10.10 -11.46
C LEU A 14 30.34 -9.56 -10.52
N ILE A 15 30.73 -9.12 -9.32
CA ILE A 15 29.80 -8.49 -8.38
C ILE A 15 29.20 -7.21 -8.96
N ILE A 16 30.05 -6.35 -9.54
CA ILE A 16 29.60 -5.11 -10.18
C ILE A 16 28.65 -5.41 -11.34
N ALA A 17 29.00 -6.37 -12.21
CA ALA A 17 28.14 -6.77 -13.33
C ALA A 17 26.79 -7.31 -12.85
N PHE A 18 26.78 -8.10 -11.78
CA PHE A 18 25.56 -8.60 -11.16
C PHE A 18 24.67 -7.47 -10.62
N ILE A 19 25.27 -6.49 -9.91
CA ILE A 19 24.53 -5.33 -9.38
C ILE A 19 23.94 -4.52 -10.52
N ILE A 20 24.72 -4.19 -11.56
CA ILE A 20 24.23 -3.43 -12.72
C ILE A 20 23.07 -4.16 -13.40
N LYS A 21 23.22 -5.48 -13.62
CA LYS A 21 22.14 -6.29 -14.19
C LYS A 21 20.89 -6.28 -13.33
N SER A 22 21.03 -6.43 -12.01
CA SER A 22 19.89 -6.43 -11.08
C SER A 22 19.14 -5.10 -11.10
N VAL A 23 19.84 -3.97 -11.10
CA VAL A 23 19.27 -2.63 -11.19
C VAL A 23 18.57 -2.41 -12.54
N TYR A 24 19.19 -2.89 -13.62
CA TYR A 24 18.59 -2.84 -14.97
C TYR A 24 17.30 -3.68 -15.05
N ASP A 25 17.33 -4.91 -14.54
CA ASP A 25 16.19 -5.83 -14.53
C ASP A 25 15.06 -5.31 -13.62
N ALA A 26 15.39 -4.62 -12.53
CA ALA A 26 14.42 -3.92 -11.67
C ALA A 26 13.72 -2.75 -12.36
N GLY A 27 14.21 -2.34 -13.53
CA GLY A 27 13.57 -1.28 -14.31
C GLY A 27 13.90 0.14 -13.89
N GLU A 28 14.93 0.35 -13.06
CA GLU A 28 15.34 1.68 -12.61
C GLU A 28 15.64 2.67 -13.76
N PHE A 29 16.08 2.16 -14.90
CA PHE A 29 16.36 2.96 -16.09
C PHE A 29 15.18 3.04 -17.07
N LYS A 30 14.05 2.40 -16.76
CA LYS A 30 12.87 2.42 -17.63
C LYS A 30 12.10 3.72 -17.44
N LYS A 31 11.90 4.44 -18.53
CA LYS A 31 10.98 5.56 -18.53
C LYS A 31 9.55 5.03 -18.51
N ILE A 32 8.86 5.19 -17.38
CA ILE A 32 7.44 4.87 -17.26
C ILE A 32 6.65 5.96 -17.95
N ILE A 33 5.94 5.60 -19.02
CA ILE A 33 5.00 6.51 -19.69
C ILE A 33 3.62 6.14 -19.15
N PRO A 34 2.99 7.03 -18.35
CA PRO A 34 1.63 6.77 -17.87
C PRO A 34 0.69 6.62 -19.06
N PHE A 35 -0.01 5.51 -19.12
CA PHE A 35 -1.07 5.28 -20.08
C PHE A 35 -2.38 5.11 -19.34
N SER A 36 -3.37 5.93 -19.67
CA SER A 36 -4.75 5.73 -19.24
C SER A 36 -5.61 5.69 -20.50
N GLY A 37 -6.15 4.52 -20.79
CA GLY A 37 -7.17 4.37 -21.86
C GLY A 37 -8.54 4.92 -21.47
N TYR A 38 -8.68 5.40 -20.23
CA TYR A 38 -9.90 5.93 -19.66
C TYR A 38 -9.66 7.30 -19.04
N TYR A 39 -10.71 8.09 -18.93
CA TYR A 39 -10.68 9.34 -18.17
C TYR A 39 -10.61 9.00 -16.67
N CYS A 40 -9.51 9.40 -16.02
CA CYS A 40 -9.35 9.32 -14.59
C CYS A 40 -9.52 10.71 -13.99
N ASN A 41 -10.44 10.84 -13.04
CA ASN A 41 -10.61 12.07 -12.27
C ASN A 41 -10.16 11.81 -10.83
N GLU A 42 -9.45 12.76 -10.26
CA GLU A 42 -9.14 12.74 -8.84
C GLU A 42 -10.43 12.97 -8.05
N VAL A 43 -10.70 12.09 -7.08
CA VAL A 43 -11.89 12.18 -6.21
C VAL A 43 -11.55 12.65 -4.81
N GLY A 44 -10.27 12.70 -4.47
CA GLY A 44 -9.76 13.18 -3.19
C GLY A 44 -8.36 12.65 -2.90
N THR A 45 -7.75 13.21 -1.87
CA THR A 45 -6.41 12.81 -1.40
C THR A 45 -6.50 12.33 0.04
N ILE A 46 -5.97 11.15 0.31
CA ILE A 46 -5.85 10.56 1.65
C ILE A 46 -4.42 10.05 1.88
N PRO A 47 -3.94 10.02 3.13
CA PRO A 47 -2.59 9.49 3.42
C PRO A 47 -2.52 8.00 3.12
N GLY A 48 -1.55 7.57 2.31
CA GLY A 48 -1.21 6.17 2.07
C GLY A 48 -2.41 5.24 1.83
N PRO A 49 -3.21 5.41 0.75
CA PRO A 49 -4.26 4.44 0.41
C PRO A 49 -3.62 3.10 0.05
N GLU A 50 -4.15 2.01 0.62
CA GLU A 50 -3.57 0.68 0.50
C GLU A 50 -4.47 -0.28 -0.30
N ASP A 51 -5.74 -0.36 0.06
CA ASP A 51 -6.70 -1.28 -0.57
C ASP A 51 -8.10 -0.66 -0.65
N ILE A 52 -8.93 -1.19 -1.54
CA ILE A 52 -10.27 -0.68 -1.81
C ILE A 52 -11.25 -1.83 -2.07
N VAL A 53 -12.40 -1.80 -1.39
CA VAL A 53 -13.50 -2.72 -1.64
C VAL A 53 -14.81 -1.99 -1.91
N MET A 54 -15.52 -2.45 -2.94
CA MET A 54 -16.79 -1.84 -3.36
C MET A 54 -18.00 -2.55 -2.75
N ASN A 55 -18.89 -1.75 -2.17
CA ASN A 55 -20.25 -2.19 -1.89
C ASN A 55 -21.18 -1.80 -3.04
N TYR A 56 -21.38 -2.73 -3.95
CA TYR A 56 -22.22 -2.50 -5.13
C TYR A 56 -23.70 -2.26 -4.79
N SER A 57 -24.18 -2.63 -3.59
CA SER A 57 -25.58 -2.46 -3.21
C SER A 57 -25.94 -1.00 -2.87
N ASN A 58 -24.97 -0.22 -2.40
CA ASN A 58 -25.20 1.17 -1.99
C ASN A 58 -24.26 2.18 -2.66
N GLY A 59 -23.32 1.72 -3.50
CA GLY A 59 -22.37 2.58 -4.22
C GLY A 59 -21.26 3.17 -3.34
N ASN A 60 -20.96 2.57 -2.19
CA ASN A 60 -19.85 2.99 -1.33
C ASN A 60 -18.58 2.18 -1.63
N ALA A 61 -17.46 2.86 -1.79
CA ALA A 61 -16.14 2.25 -1.76
C ALA A 61 -15.52 2.48 -0.39
N TYR A 62 -15.07 1.42 0.26
CA TYR A 62 -14.28 1.48 1.48
C TYR A 62 -12.80 1.43 1.12
N ILE A 63 -11.99 2.29 1.72
CA ILE A 63 -10.59 2.46 1.39
C ILE A 63 -9.79 2.41 2.69
N SER A 64 -8.85 1.45 2.79
CA SER A 64 -7.88 1.44 3.87
C SER A 64 -6.79 2.46 3.61
N SER A 65 -6.34 3.12 4.67
CA SER A 65 -5.37 4.21 4.58
C SER A 65 -4.43 4.17 5.78
N ASP A 66 -3.13 4.10 5.52
CA ASP A 66 -2.09 4.13 6.55
C ASP A 66 -0.87 4.93 6.07
N ASP A 67 -0.49 5.98 6.80
CA ASP A 67 0.71 6.76 6.48
C ASP A 67 1.97 6.05 6.97
N ARG A 68 2.36 4.98 6.29
CA ARG A 68 3.56 4.20 6.59
C ARG A 68 4.85 5.04 6.55
N ARG A 69 4.87 6.12 5.78
CA ARG A 69 6.04 7.01 5.72
C ARG A 69 6.15 7.85 6.98
N ALA A 70 5.03 8.31 7.53
CA ALA A 70 5.00 8.99 8.83
C ALA A 70 5.36 8.01 9.94
N PHE A 71 4.81 6.80 9.93
CA PHE A 71 5.14 5.75 10.87
C PHE A 71 6.64 5.39 10.86
N ALA A 72 7.25 5.19 9.69
CA ALA A 72 8.67 4.92 9.55
C ALA A 72 9.58 6.05 10.09
N LYS A 73 9.05 7.28 10.21
CA LYS A 73 9.74 8.43 10.83
C LYS A 73 9.50 8.53 12.33
N GLY A 74 8.84 7.55 12.95
CA GLY A 74 8.54 7.51 14.38
C GLY A 74 7.24 8.23 14.78
N ASN A 75 6.43 8.66 13.83
CA ASN A 75 5.12 9.24 14.12
C ASN A 75 4.11 8.10 14.28
N ASN A 76 3.78 7.76 15.52
CA ASN A 76 2.78 6.72 15.81
C ASN A 76 1.36 7.29 15.65
N ILE A 77 0.89 7.37 14.40
CA ILE A 77 -0.45 7.85 14.03
C ILE A 77 -1.22 6.66 13.49
N ASN A 78 -2.38 6.39 14.09
CA ASN A 78 -3.29 5.37 13.58
C ASN A 78 -3.76 5.69 12.17
N GLY A 79 -3.82 4.67 11.33
CA GLY A 79 -4.46 4.69 10.04
C GLY A 79 -5.99 4.83 10.15
N SER A 80 -6.67 4.70 9.04
CA SER A 80 -8.13 4.91 8.99
C SER A 80 -8.78 4.14 7.85
N ILE A 81 -10.08 3.98 7.95
CA ILE A 81 -10.93 3.60 6.82
C ILE A 81 -11.63 4.85 6.31
N PHE A 82 -11.60 5.05 5.00
CA PHE A 82 -12.35 6.08 4.30
C PHE A 82 -13.50 5.47 3.51
N ILE A 83 -14.57 6.23 3.35
CA ILE A 83 -15.71 5.86 2.52
C ILE A 83 -15.83 6.88 1.40
N TYR A 84 -15.80 6.40 0.17
CA TYR A 84 -16.13 7.19 -1.00
C TYR A 84 -17.52 6.79 -1.51
N ASP A 85 -18.47 7.74 -1.46
CA ASP A 85 -19.80 7.57 -2.07
C ASP A 85 -19.70 7.93 -3.55
N VAL A 86 -19.80 6.92 -4.42
CA VAL A 86 -19.67 7.08 -5.87
C VAL A 86 -20.82 7.92 -6.44
N ASN A 87 -22.02 7.83 -5.86
CA ASN A 87 -23.19 8.56 -6.35
C ASN A 87 -23.13 10.04 -6.01
N ARG A 88 -22.69 10.36 -4.77
CA ARG A 88 -22.56 11.75 -4.29
C ARG A 88 -21.19 12.35 -4.57
N LYS A 89 -20.22 11.55 -5.01
CA LYS A 89 -18.81 11.94 -5.22
C LYS A 89 -18.20 12.59 -3.97
N THR A 90 -18.45 12.00 -2.82
CA THR A 90 -17.98 12.52 -1.53
C THR A 90 -17.07 11.50 -0.85
N LEU A 91 -15.92 11.97 -0.37
CA LEU A 91 -14.95 11.18 0.39
C LEU A 91 -14.99 11.64 1.85
N LYS A 92 -15.11 10.69 2.78
CA LYS A 92 -15.12 10.97 4.22
C LYS A 92 -14.41 9.89 5.01
N ARG A 93 -13.81 10.26 6.13
CA ARG A 93 -13.28 9.31 7.10
C ARG A 93 -14.42 8.58 7.79
N MET A 94 -14.33 7.27 7.91
CA MET A 94 -15.26 6.48 8.72
C MET A 94 -15.00 6.76 10.20
N ALA A 95 -16.04 7.02 10.97
CA ALA A 95 -15.92 7.10 12.41
C ALA A 95 -15.57 5.71 12.96
N SER A 96 -14.48 5.63 13.71
CA SER A 96 -14.02 4.39 14.35
C SER A 96 -13.39 4.75 15.69
N ASP A 97 -13.92 4.17 16.76
CA ASP A 97 -13.42 4.35 18.13
C ASP A 97 -12.47 3.20 18.49
N PHE A 98 -11.39 3.05 17.73
CA PHE A 98 -10.39 2.03 18.04
C PHE A 98 -9.53 2.47 19.22
N ALA A 99 -9.63 1.73 20.32
CA ALA A 99 -8.78 1.91 21.50
C ALA A 99 -7.40 1.21 21.35
N PHE A 100 -7.05 0.78 20.15
CA PHE A 100 -5.84 0.03 19.85
C PHE A 100 -5.11 0.60 18.63
N GLU A 101 -3.85 0.17 18.48
CA GLU A 101 -3.02 0.49 17.32
C GLU A 101 -3.69 -0.03 16.04
N PHE A 102 -3.92 0.87 15.08
CA PHE A 102 -4.66 0.56 13.86
C PHE A 102 -3.89 0.99 12.61
N HIS A 103 -3.32 0.01 11.92
CA HIS A 103 -2.60 0.17 10.66
C HIS A 103 -3.26 -0.71 9.59
N PRO A 104 -4.39 -0.27 9.02
CA PRO A 104 -5.17 -1.07 8.08
C PRO A 104 -4.43 -1.26 6.76
N HIS A 105 -4.48 -2.49 6.24
CA HIS A 105 -3.90 -2.87 4.97
C HIS A 105 -4.96 -3.45 4.04
N GLY A 106 -4.98 -4.78 3.83
CA GLY A 106 -6.02 -5.45 3.04
C GLY A 106 -7.39 -5.36 3.70
N ILE A 107 -8.43 -5.16 2.92
CA ILE A 107 -9.81 -5.10 3.40
C ILE A 107 -10.74 -5.95 2.53
N ASP A 108 -11.78 -6.50 3.13
CA ASP A 108 -12.83 -7.20 2.40
C ASP A 108 -14.19 -7.00 3.08
N LEU A 109 -15.26 -7.13 2.28
CA LEU A 109 -16.62 -6.85 2.70
C LEU A 109 -17.48 -8.10 2.64
N LEU A 110 -18.01 -8.51 3.77
CA LEU A 110 -18.93 -9.64 3.88
C LEU A 110 -20.34 -9.16 4.21
N ASN A 111 -21.29 -9.55 3.40
CA ASN A 111 -22.71 -9.33 3.64
C ASN A 111 -23.36 -10.64 4.13
N VAL A 112 -23.86 -10.63 5.35
CA VAL A 112 -24.56 -11.79 5.95
C VAL A 112 -25.94 -11.35 6.41
N LYS A 113 -26.97 -11.89 5.76
CA LYS A 113 -28.37 -11.49 6.01
C LYS A 113 -28.51 -9.97 5.85
N ASN A 114 -28.89 -9.26 6.94
CA ASN A 114 -29.07 -7.81 6.95
C ASN A 114 -27.91 -7.07 7.62
N LYS A 115 -26.78 -7.74 7.83
CA LYS A 115 -25.57 -7.16 8.44
C LYS A 115 -24.43 -7.11 7.44
N GLN A 116 -23.65 -6.05 7.52
CA GLN A 116 -22.45 -5.87 6.74
C GLN A 116 -21.24 -5.84 7.68
N PHE A 117 -20.22 -6.59 7.34
CA PHE A 117 -18.97 -6.68 8.08
C PHE A 117 -17.85 -6.26 7.14
N LEU A 118 -17.02 -5.31 7.58
CA LEU A 118 -15.77 -4.97 6.91
C LEU A 118 -14.65 -5.67 7.69
N TYR A 119 -13.98 -6.60 7.05
CA TYR A 119 -12.78 -7.25 7.59
C TYR A 119 -11.56 -6.43 7.19
N VAL A 120 -10.66 -6.25 8.15
CA VAL A 120 -9.45 -5.43 7.96
C VAL A 120 -8.24 -6.22 8.47
N ILE A 121 -7.21 -6.34 7.64
CA ILE A 121 -5.91 -6.79 8.09
C ILE A 121 -5.23 -5.61 8.78
N ASN A 122 -5.00 -5.74 10.08
CA ASN A 122 -4.36 -4.71 10.90
C ASN A 122 -2.92 -5.12 11.24
N HIS A 123 -1.95 -4.32 10.81
CA HIS A 123 -0.52 -4.52 11.09
C HIS A 123 -0.10 -3.79 12.35
N ARG A 124 -0.31 -4.40 13.52
CA ARG A 124 0.16 -3.84 14.79
C ARG A 124 1.65 -4.12 15.00
N SER A 125 2.28 -3.35 15.87
CA SER A 125 3.70 -3.50 16.23
C SER A 125 4.08 -4.90 16.73
N HIS A 126 3.11 -5.64 17.29
CA HIS A 126 3.31 -6.98 17.91
C HIS A 126 2.64 -8.12 17.12
N GLY A 127 2.14 -7.87 15.92
CA GLY A 127 1.56 -8.90 15.07
C GLY A 127 0.55 -8.41 14.07
N GLN A 128 0.02 -9.35 13.28
CA GLN A 128 -1.01 -9.09 12.29
C GLN A 128 -2.34 -9.68 12.79
N PHE A 129 -3.40 -8.91 12.67
CA PHE A 129 -4.72 -9.25 13.17
C PHE A 129 -5.76 -9.07 12.07
N ILE A 130 -6.85 -9.81 12.19
CA ILE A 130 -8.07 -9.55 11.41
C ILE A 130 -9.08 -8.94 12.38
N GLU A 131 -9.50 -7.75 12.07
CA GLU A 131 -10.45 -6.96 12.85
C GLU A 131 -11.84 -6.95 12.21
#